data_f4116f24a3f828bde1c33f85c4d66de0
#
_entry.id   f4116f24a3f828bde1c33f85c4d66de0
#
_cell.length_a   1.000
_cell.length_b   1.000
_cell.length_c   1.000
_cell.angle_alpha   90.00
_cell.angle_beta   90.00
_cell.angle_gamma   90.00
#
_symmetry.space_group_name_H-M   'P 1'
#
loop_
_entity.id
_entity.type
_entity.pdbx_description
1 polymer ?
#
loop_
_entity_poly.entity_id
_entity_poly.type
_entity_poly.pdbx_seq_one_letter_code
_entity_poly.pdbx_strand_id
1 'polypeptide(L)'
;VFEQVDDALSQKLFALMTTGSESDLNLTENTQPALMAVSMAIVKVLTGQGGVDLTKSATFLAGHSLGEYSALTAAGSFDIATAAKLLKLRGQAMQKAVPVGVGAMAAILGLDLPDVQAITAEATAKALNGETVQSANDNSPGQVVISGHTGAVAIAMELATAKGAKRALQLPVSAPFHCPLMQPAADAMAEALAKVTIRPLAAPVLASVPVATLRNSRLSSAAADAVALSLKNLLRTRKRSRLKTSGASRIFLSGV
;
A
#
# COMPACT_ATOMS: atom_id res chain seq x y z
N VAL A 1 -19.77 3.96 -9.55
CA VAL A 1 -18.33 3.89 -9.21
C VAL A 1 -17.52 3.52 -10.42
N PHE A 2 -17.77 2.39 -11.06
CA PHE A 2 -16.96 1.92 -12.21
C PHE A 2 -16.99 2.91 -13.37
N GLU A 3 -18.15 3.43 -13.75
CA GLU A 3 -18.28 4.48 -14.77
C GLU A 3 -17.49 5.75 -14.40
N GLN A 4 -17.55 6.17 -13.14
CA GLN A 4 -16.77 7.32 -12.65
C GLN A 4 -15.26 7.11 -12.77
N VAL A 5 -14.79 5.87 -12.58
CA VAL A 5 -13.37 5.51 -12.75
C VAL A 5 -13.01 5.48 -14.24
N ASP A 6 -13.83 4.86 -15.08
CA ASP A 6 -13.64 4.82 -16.51
C ASP A 6 -13.56 6.23 -17.11
N ASP A 7 -14.50 7.10 -16.75
CA ASP A 7 -14.52 8.51 -17.17
C ASP A 7 -13.29 9.28 -16.70
N ALA A 8 -12.92 9.11 -15.41
CA ALA A 8 -11.77 9.79 -14.82
C ALA A 8 -10.45 9.41 -15.49
N LEU A 9 -10.32 8.16 -15.91
CA LEU A 9 -9.12 7.62 -16.56
C LEU A 9 -9.16 7.72 -18.08
N SER A 10 -10.32 8.09 -18.68
CA SER A 10 -10.56 7.98 -20.13
C SER A 10 -10.20 6.58 -20.64
N GLN A 11 -10.51 5.54 -19.86
CA GLN A 11 -10.16 4.15 -20.10
C GLN A 11 -11.34 3.24 -19.73
N LYS A 12 -11.62 2.22 -20.54
CA LYS A 12 -12.63 1.20 -20.22
C LYS A 12 -12.09 0.17 -19.23
N LEU A 13 -11.76 0.63 -18.01
CA LEU A 13 -11.17 -0.22 -16.98
C LEU A 13 -12.14 -1.29 -16.51
N PHE A 14 -13.43 -0.98 -16.40
CA PHE A 14 -14.43 -1.98 -16.01
C PHE A 14 -14.55 -3.11 -17.04
N ALA A 15 -14.49 -2.80 -18.34
CA ALA A 15 -14.46 -3.83 -19.37
C ALA A 15 -13.19 -4.70 -19.26
N LEU A 16 -12.03 -4.07 -18.99
CA LEU A 16 -10.78 -4.80 -18.74
C LEU A 16 -10.92 -5.76 -17.52
N MET A 17 -11.56 -5.32 -16.44
CA MET A 17 -11.77 -6.13 -15.24
C MET A 17 -12.70 -7.33 -15.47
N THR A 18 -13.66 -7.23 -16.38
CA THR A 18 -14.70 -8.26 -16.58
C THR A 18 -14.43 -9.19 -17.74
N THR A 19 -13.83 -8.69 -18.81
CA THR A 19 -13.66 -9.41 -20.08
C THR A 19 -12.28 -9.23 -20.71
N GLY A 20 -11.40 -8.45 -20.09
CA GLY A 20 -10.05 -8.21 -20.58
C GLY A 20 -9.09 -9.36 -20.30
N SER A 21 -7.86 -9.22 -20.80
CA SER A 21 -6.80 -10.20 -20.55
C SER A 21 -6.27 -10.08 -19.12
N GLU A 22 -5.92 -11.20 -18.51
CA GLU A 22 -5.29 -11.23 -17.20
C GLU A 22 -3.94 -10.48 -17.21
N SER A 23 -3.18 -10.61 -18.29
CA SER A 23 -1.90 -9.91 -18.45
C SER A 23 -2.04 -8.39 -18.40
N ASP A 24 -3.07 -7.84 -19.05
CA ASP A 24 -3.31 -6.39 -19.04
C ASP A 24 -3.84 -5.93 -17.68
N LEU A 25 -4.71 -6.71 -17.04
CA LEU A 25 -5.21 -6.38 -15.71
C LEU A 25 -4.10 -6.43 -14.64
N ASN A 26 -3.14 -7.34 -14.78
CA ASN A 26 -2.00 -7.49 -13.87
C ASN A 26 -0.94 -6.39 -14.02
N LEU A 27 -1.00 -5.55 -15.07
CA LEU A 27 -0.19 -4.34 -15.10
C LEU A 27 -0.57 -3.45 -13.92
N THR A 28 0.41 -3.10 -13.09
CA THR A 28 0.12 -2.40 -11.82
C THR A 28 -0.60 -1.06 -12.02
N GLU A 29 -0.45 -0.42 -13.18
CA GLU A 29 -1.19 0.78 -13.56
C GLU A 29 -2.69 0.55 -13.77
N ASN A 30 -3.11 -0.69 -14.05
CA ASN A 30 -4.50 -1.10 -14.18
C ASN A 30 -5.00 -1.75 -12.88
N THR A 31 -4.20 -2.62 -12.28
CA THR A 31 -4.54 -3.31 -11.01
C THR A 31 -4.89 -2.34 -9.90
N GLN A 32 -4.09 -1.27 -9.72
CA GLN A 32 -4.29 -0.37 -8.59
C GLN A 32 -5.64 0.37 -8.65
N PRO A 33 -6.01 1.07 -9.72
CA PRO A 33 -7.32 1.71 -9.80
C PRO A 33 -8.48 0.70 -9.86
N ALA A 34 -8.28 -0.52 -10.41
CA ALA A 34 -9.30 -1.56 -10.42
C ALA A 34 -9.65 -2.03 -9.00
N LEU A 35 -8.66 -2.34 -8.16
CA LEU A 35 -8.87 -2.73 -6.76
C LEU A 35 -9.51 -1.62 -5.94
N MET A 36 -9.12 -0.35 -6.16
CA MET A 36 -9.78 0.80 -5.53
C MET A 36 -11.24 0.90 -5.96
N ALA A 37 -11.56 0.72 -7.25
CA ALA A 37 -12.92 0.78 -7.76
C ALA A 37 -13.82 -0.29 -7.11
N VAL A 38 -13.33 -1.53 -6.97
CA VAL A 38 -14.06 -2.60 -6.25
C VAL A 38 -14.25 -2.23 -4.78
N SER A 39 -13.21 -1.79 -4.09
CA SER A 39 -13.28 -1.38 -2.69
C SER A 39 -14.33 -0.27 -2.49
N MET A 40 -14.32 0.74 -3.36
CA MET A 40 -15.28 1.84 -3.29
C MET A 40 -16.69 1.44 -3.68
N ALA A 41 -16.86 0.47 -4.59
CA ALA A 41 -18.18 -0.09 -4.90
C ALA A 41 -18.78 -0.80 -3.69
N ILE A 42 -17.98 -1.61 -2.98
CA ILE A 42 -18.40 -2.27 -1.73
C ILE A 42 -18.77 -1.23 -0.67
N VAL A 43 -17.92 -0.22 -0.45
CA VAL A 43 -18.21 0.88 0.50
C VAL A 43 -19.52 1.59 0.14
N LYS A 44 -19.77 1.88 -1.13
CA LYS A 44 -21.01 2.50 -1.60
C LYS A 44 -22.26 1.65 -1.31
N VAL A 45 -22.17 0.33 -1.49
CA VAL A 45 -23.28 -0.58 -1.15
C VAL A 45 -23.51 -0.60 0.36
N LEU A 46 -22.46 -0.74 1.15
CA LEU A 46 -22.56 -0.77 2.61
C LEU A 46 -23.16 0.52 3.18
N THR A 47 -22.73 1.68 2.70
CA THR A 47 -23.20 2.97 3.21
C THR A 47 -24.56 3.37 2.65
N GLY A 48 -24.83 3.08 1.37
CA GLY A 48 -26.07 3.48 0.71
C GLY A 48 -27.23 2.52 0.96
N GLN A 49 -27.03 1.22 0.72
CA GLN A 49 -28.07 0.19 0.85
C GLN A 49 -28.04 -0.50 2.23
N GLY A 50 -26.84 -0.70 2.78
CA GLY A 50 -26.65 -1.34 4.08
C GLY A 50 -26.85 -0.42 5.29
N GLY A 51 -27.02 0.87 5.08
CA GLY A 51 -27.21 1.85 6.16
C GLY A 51 -26.00 2.03 7.10
N VAL A 52 -24.81 1.57 6.69
CA VAL A 52 -23.59 1.65 7.50
C VAL A 52 -23.07 3.09 7.49
N ASP A 53 -23.02 3.71 8.66
CA ASP A 53 -22.31 4.98 8.87
C ASP A 53 -20.86 4.69 9.29
N LEU A 54 -19.92 4.89 8.37
CA LEU A 54 -18.50 4.61 8.63
C LEU A 54 -17.95 5.43 9.81
N THR A 55 -18.46 6.62 10.05
CA THR A 55 -18.01 7.49 11.14
C THR A 55 -18.41 6.96 12.52
N LYS A 56 -19.46 6.14 12.58
CA LYS A 56 -19.96 5.52 13.81
C LYS A 56 -19.58 4.04 13.93
N SER A 57 -19.56 3.35 12.78
CA SER A 57 -19.36 1.89 12.75
C SER A 57 -17.90 1.46 12.72
N ALA A 58 -16.99 2.33 12.27
CA ALA A 58 -15.57 2.04 12.18
C ALA A 58 -14.76 2.89 13.17
N THR A 59 -13.97 2.24 14.02
CA THR A 59 -12.99 2.95 14.86
C THR A 59 -11.86 3.54 14.02
N PHE A 60 -11.44 2.81 12.97
CA PHE A 60 -10.42 3.20 12.00
C PHE A 60 -10.74 2.62 10.64
N LEU A 61 -10.33 3.32 9.60
CA LEU A 61 -10.17 2.80 8.26
C LEU A 61 -8.69 2.49 8.04
N ALA A 62 -8.39 1.43 7.32
CA ALA A 62 -7.02 1.06 6.97
C ALA A 62 -6.99 0.46 5.57
N GLY A 63 -5.85 0.57 4.91
CA GLY A 63 -5.64 -0.04 3.61
C GLY A 63 -4.16 -0.37 3.43
N HIS A 64 -3.87 -1.52 2.84
CA HIS A 64 -2.52 -1.96 2.55
C HIS A 64 -2.07 -1.39 1.20
N SER A 65 -0.90 -0.74 1.14
CA SER A 65 -0.31 -0.18 -0.07
C SER A 65 -1.29 0.76 -0.82
N LEU A 66 -1.78 0.38 -2.00
CA LEU A 66 -2.80 1.13 -2.75
C LEU A 66 -4.11 1.28 -1.97
N GLY A 67 -4.42 0.34 -1.08
CA GLY A 67 -5.60 0.37 -0.23
C GLY A 67 -5.65 1.57 0.72
N GLU A 68 -4.53 2.21 1.03
CA GLU A 68 -4.50 3.47 1.77
C GLU A 68 -5.23 4.60 1.00
N TYR A 69 -5.09 4.65 -0.33
CA TYR A 69 -5.88 5.56 -1.17
C TYR A 69 -7.37 5.22 -1.11
N SER A 70 -7.74 3.93 -1.09
CA SER A 70 -9.13 3.50 -0.91
C SER A 70 -9.67 3.93 0.46
N ALA A 71 -8.89 3.77 1.53
CA ALA A 71 -9.26 4.19 2.88
C ALA A 71 -9.43 5.71 2.98
N LEU A 72 -8.53 6.49 2.39
CA LEU A 72 -8.61 7.95 2.31
C LEU A 72 -9.83 8.41 1.50
N THR A 73 -10.17 7.70 0.41
CA THR A 73 -11.36 7.97 -0.39
C THR A 73 -12.64 7.64 0.38
N ALA A 74 -12.68 6.50 1.08
CA ALA A 74 -13.80 6.13 1.94
C ALA A 74 -14.00 7.12 3.10
N ALA A 75 -12.90 7.68 3.63
CA ALA A 75 -12.93 8.73 4.65
C ALA A 75 -13.25 10.13 4.08
N GLY A 76 -13.42 10.28 2.77
CA GLY A 76 -13.81 11.54 2.12
C GLY A 76 -12.67 12.49 1.77
N SER A 77 -11.40 12.13 2.01
CA SER A 77 -10.24 12.98 1.69
C SER A 77 -10.06 13.18 0.18
N PHE A 78 -10.29 12.13 -0.60
CA PHE A 78 -10.35 12.19 -2.06
C PHE A 78 -11.76 11.89 -2.55
N ASP A 79 -12.11 12.37 -3.74
CA ASP A 79 -13.18 11.78 -4.53
C ASP A 79 -12.64 10.58 -5.36
N ILE A 80 -13.56 9.78 -5.90
CA ILE A 80 -13.21 8.58 -6.66
C ILE A 80 -12.36 8.92 -7.90
N ALA A 81 -12.68 10.00 -8.58
CA ALA A 81 -11.96 10.42 -9.79
C ALA A 81 -10.51 10.80 -9.49
N THR A 82 -10.28 11.57 -8.41
CA THR A 82 -8.95 11.94 -7.94
C THR A 82 -8.15 10.71 -7.53
N ALA A 83 -8.75 9.81 -6.74
CA ALA A 83 -8.09 8.59 -6.31
C ALA A 83 -7.71 7.67 -7.49
N ALA A 84 -8.60 7.53 -8.47
CA ALA A 84 -8.35 6.74 -9.68
C ALA A 84 -7.14 7.28 -10.46
N LYS A 85 -7.09 8.60 -10.70
CA LYS A 85 -5.97 9.26 -11.40
C LYS A 85 -4.65 9.11 -10.64
N LEU A 86 -4.67 9.30 -9.32
CA LEU A 86 -3.48 9.12 -8.48
C LEU A 86 -2.98 7.68 -8.53
N LEU A 87 -3.86 6.69 -8.46
CA LEU A 87 -3.48 5.27 -8.51
C LEU A 87 -3.00 4.84 -9.90
N LYS A 88 -3.60 5.36 -10.98
CA LYS A 88 -3.09 5.15 -12.34
C LYS A 88 -1.67 5.69 -12.48
N LEU A 89 -1.45 6.94 -12.06
CA LEU A 89 -0.13 7.57 -12.07
C LEU A 89 0.88 6.79 -11.19
N ARG A 90 0.43 6.36 -10.00
CA ARG A 90 1.28 5.57 -9.09
C ARG A 90 1.73 4.27 -9.75
N GLY A 91 0.81 3.53 -10.35
CA GLY A 91 1.14 2.30 -11.08
C GLY A 91 2.13 2.53 -12.21
N GLN A 92 1.91 3.56 -13.03
CA GLN A 92 2.81 3.94 -14.12
C GLN A 92 4.19 4.35 -13.59
N ALA A 93 4.24 5.18 -12.56
CA ALA A 93 5.50 5.63 -11.97
C ALA A 93 6.29 4.46 -11.36
N MET A 94 5.62 3.55 -10.66
CA MET A 94 6.25 2.36 -10.07
C MET A 94 6.78 1.40 -11.15
N GLN A 95 6.03 1.19 -12.23
CA GLN A 95 6.47 0.35 -13.35
C GLN A 95 7.67 0.96 -14.08
N LYS A 96 7.71 2.29 -14.19
CA LYS A 96 8.79 3.03 -14.84
C LYS A 96 10.05 3.20 -13.97
N ALA A 97 9.90 3.11 -12.65
CA ALA A 97 10.98 3.40 -11.70
C ALA A 97 12.19 2.49 -11.88
N VAL A 98 11.97 1.24 -12.29
CA VAL A 98 13.02 0.23 -12.42
C VAL A 98 12.84 -0.55 -13.72
N PRO A 99 13.89 -0.73 -14.53
CA PRO A 99 13.84 -1.60 -15.69
C PRO A 99 13.45 -3.05 -15.31
N VAL A 100 12.72 -3.72 -16.20
CA VAL A 100 12.32 -5.12 -15.99
C VAL A 100 13.55 -5.99 -15.78
N GLY A 101 13.52 -6.85 -14.77
CA GLY A 101 14.60 -7.77 -14.44
C GLY A 101 15.67 -7.23 -13.47
N VAL A 102 15.72 -5.91 -13.24
CA VAL A 102 16.69 -5.30 -12.31
C VAL A 102 16.27 -5.54 -10.85
N GLY A 103 14.99 -5.58 -10.57
CA GLY A 103 14.46 -5.77 -9.23
C GLY A 103 13.56 -7.00 -9.10
N ALA A 104 13.43 -7.49 -7.88
CA ALA A 104 12.59 -8.63 -7.52
C ALA A 104 11.96 -8.45 -6.15
N MET A 105 10.93 -9.26 -5.88
CA MET A 105 10.34 -9.43 -4.55
C MET A 105 10.22 -10.91 -4.20
N ALA A 106 10.32 -11.22 -2.91
CA ALA A 106 10.09 -12.58 -2.43
C ALA A 106 9.34 -12.60 -1.09
N ALA A 107 8.48 -13.59 -0.91
CA ALA A 107 7.81 -13.85 0.35
C ALA A 107 8.65 -14.83 1.19
N ILE A 108 8.96 -14.43 2.42
CA ILE A 108 9.63 -15.25 3.41
C ILE A 108 8.60 -15.71 4.44
N LEU A 109 8.41 -17.02 4.53
CA LEU A 109 7.42 -17.63 5.40
C LEU A 109 8.10 -18.39 6.54
N GLY A 110 7.62 -18.20 7.76
CA GLY A 110 8.08 -18.92 8.96
C GLY A 110 9.20 -18.23 9.72
N LEU A 111 9.60 -17.01 9.33
CA LEU A 111 10.50 -16.15 10.07
C LEU A 111 9.80 -14.84 10.43
N ASP A 112 10.12 -14.28 11.60
CA ASP A 112 9.61 -13.01 12.06
C ASP A 112 10.39 -11.81 11.49
N LEU A 113 9.79 -10.63 11.55
CA LEU A 113 10.36 -9.41 10.96
C LEU A 113 11.81 -9.12 11.40
N PRO A 114 12.21 -9.22 12.68
CA PRO A 114 13.59 -8.98 13.10
C PRO A 114 14.61 -9.91 12.42
N ASP A 115 14.26 -11.20 12.26
CA ASP A 115 15.12 -12.16 11.58
C ASP A 115 15.26 -11.84 10.09
N VAL A 116 14.15 -11.47 9.43
CA VAL A 116 14.17 -11.07 8.01
C VAL A 116 14.94 -9.76 7.82
N GLN A 117 14.84 -8.80 8.74
CA GLN A 117 15.65 -7.58 8.70
C GLN A 117 17.15 -7.87 8.81
N ALA A 118 17.56 -8.78 9.71
CA ALA A 118 18.96 -9.21 9.81
C ALA A 118 19.44 -9.90 8.53
N ILE A 119 18.60 -10.76 7.93
CA ILE A 119 18.89 -11.44 6.66
C ILE A 119 19.07 -10.43 5.53
N THR A 120 18.18 -9.46 5.39
CA THR A 120 18.26 -8.45 4.31
C THR A 120 19.47 -7.54 4.46
N ALA A 121 19.86 -7.21 5.70
CA ALA A 121 21.09 -6.46 5.97
C ALA A 121 22.34 -7.27 5.58
N GLU A 122 22.39 -8.56 5.95
CA GLU A 122 23.48 -9.47 5.58
C GLU A 122 23.55 -9.69 4.06
N ALA A 123 22.40 -9.89 3.41
CA ALA A 123 22.33 -10.05 1.94
C ALA A 123 22.82 -8.79 1.22
N THR A 124 22.43 -7.61 1.67
CA THR A 124 22.91 -6.34 1.13
C THR A 124 24.44 -6.19 1.28
N ALA A 125 24.99 -6.60 2.43
CA ALA A 125 26.44 -6.54 2.65
C ALA A 125 27.23 -7.55 1.77
N LYS A 126 26.61 -8.66 1.38
CA LYS A 126 27.20 -9.69 0.49
C LYS A 126 26.97 -9.42 -0.99
N ALA A 127 25.97 -8.60 -1.33
CA ALA A 127 25.62 -8.29 -2.71
C ALA A 127 26.72 -7.48 -3.41
N LEU A 128 26.88 -7.72 -4.70
CA LEU A 128 27.86 -7.03 -5.53
C LEU A 128 27.24 -5.74 -6.12
N ASN A 129 28.10 -4.87 -6.66
CA ASN A 129 27.71 -3.69 -7.43
C ASN A 129 26.76 -2.71 -6.71
N GLY A 130 26.77 -2.69 -5.38
CA GLY A 130 25.89 -1.81 -4.59
C GLY A 130 24.42 -2.24 -4.60
N GLU A 131 24.12 -3.48 -4.97
CA GLU A 131 22.77 -4.02 -4.88
C GLU A 131 22.27 -4.06 -3.43
N THR A 132 20.98 -3.82 -3.25
CA THR A 132 20.34 -3.76 -1.93
C THR A 132 19.04 -4.55 -1.91
N VAL A 133 18.70 -5.07 -0.74
CA VAL A 133 17.42 -5.70 -0.44
C VAL A 133 16.96 -5.29 0.96
N GLN A 134 15.66 -5.14 1.15
CA GLN A 134 15.09 -4.84 2.48
C GLN A 134 13.76 -5.55 2.70
N SER A 135 13.30 -5.60 3.95
CA SER A 135 11.92 -5.97 4.27
C SER A 135 10.97 -4.89 3.74
N ALA A 136 10.02 -5.29 2.92
CA ALA A 136 9.07 -4.42 2.24
C ALA A 136 7.70 -4.41 2.92
N ASN A 137 7.18 -5.59 3.27
CA ASN A 137 5.89 -5.74 3.93
C ASN A 137 5.99 -6.73 5.10
N ASP A 138 5.44 -6.35 6.24
CA ASP A 138 5.17 -7.22 7.39
C ASP A 138 3.66 -7.54 7.37
N ASN A 139 3.29 -8.59 6.65
CA ASN A 139 1.89 -8.90 6.35
C ASN A 139 1.18 -9.59 7.53
N SER A 140 1.90 -10.45 8.24
CA SER A 140 1.43 -11.15 9.44
C SER A 140 2.61 -11.81 10.16
N PRO A 141 2.46 -12.24 11.41
CA PRO A 141 3.48 -13.03 12.10
C PRO A 141 3.96 -14.19 11.24
N GLY A 142 5.26 -14.24 10.97
CA GLY A 142 5.88 -15.26 10.13
C GLY A 142 5.63 -15.12 8.62
N GLN A 143 5.16 -13.97 8.14
CA GLN A 143 5.00 -13.69 6.71
C GLN A 143 5.52 -12.29 6.36
N VAL A 144 6.77 -12.22 5.93
CA VAL A 144 7.44 -10.97 5.54
C VAL A 144 7.80 -11.01 4.05
N VAL A 145 7.55 -9.92 3.35
CA VAL A 145 7.99 -9.75 1.96
C VAL A 145 9.28 -8.93 1.93
N ILE A 146 10.25 -9.38 1.15
CA ILE A 146 11.48 -8.66 0.86
C ILE A 146 11.47 -8.13 -0.57
N SER A 147 12.14 -6.99 -0.79
CA SER A 147 12.17 -6.30 -2.08
C SER A 147 13.52 -5.61 -2.29
N GLY A 148 14.01 -5.62 -3.52
CA GLY A 148 15.28 -5.01 -3.87
C GLY A 148 15.80 -5.43 -5.24
N HIS A 149 17.11 -5.32 -5.44
CA HIS A 149 17.76 -5.81 -6.65
C HIS A 149 17.69 -7.33 -6.72
N THR A 150 17.57 -7.87 -7.92
CA THR A 150 17.35 -9.30 -8.15
C THR A 150 18.44 -10.18 -7.52
N GLY A 151 19.72 -9.80 -7.64
CA GLY A 151 20.83 -10.54 -7.03
C GLY A 151 20.80 -10.51 -5.50
N ALA A 152 20.56 -9.34 -4.90
CA ALA A 152 20.45 -9.21 -3.45
C ALA A 152 19.24 -9.96 -2.87
N VAL A 153 18.10 -9.98 -3.60
CA VAL A 153 16.91 -10.77 -3.22
C VAL A 153 17.22 -12.27 -3.26
N ALA A 154 17.94 -12.75 -4.28
CA ALA A 154 18.34 -14.16 -4.36
C ALA A 154 19.21 -14.57 -3.17
N ILE A 155 20.24 -13.78 -2.82
CA ILE A 155 21.08 -14.01 -1.64
C ILE A 155 20.21 -14.04 -0.35
N ALA A 156 19.26 -13.11 -0.21
CA ALA A 156 18.40 -13.06 0.95
C ALA A 156 17.49 -14.30 1.07
N MET A 157 16.99 -14.83 -0.04
CA MET A 157 16.21 -16.08 -0.07
C MET A 157 17.02 -17.29 0.39
N GLU A 158 18.28 -17.39 -0.06
CA GLU A 158 19.21 -18.46 0.37
C GLU A 158 19.49 -18.35 1.88
N LEU A 159 19.80 -17.14 2.38
CA LEU A 159 20.05 -16.91 3.80
C LEU A 159 18.81 -17.19 4.65
N ALA A 160 17.62 -16.84 4.17
CA ALA A 160 16.37 -17.14 4.85
C ALA A 160 16.12 -18.64 4.96
N THR A 161 16.39 -19.38 3.90
CA THR A 161 16.31 -20.86 3.89
C THR A 161 17.29 -21.47 4.88
N ALA A 162 18.54 -21.00 4.89
CA ALA A 162 19.57 -21.46 5.83
C ALA A 162 19.23 -21.16 7.30
N LYS A 163 18.48 -20.05 7.55
CA LYS A 163 17.98 -19.69 8.88
C LYS A 163 16.67 -20.40 9.29
N GLY A 164 16.16 -21.32 8.46
CA GLY A 164 15.00 -22.13 8.80
C GLY A 164 13.65 -21.54 8.36
N ALA A 165 13.64 -20.64 7.38
CA ALA A 165 12.40 -20.24 6.73
C ALA A 165 11.66 -21.47 6.19
N LYS A 166 10.35 -21.57 6.43
CA LYS A 166 9.53 -22.65 5.89
C LYS A 166 9.45 -22.59 4.36
N ARG A 167 9.46 -21.38 3.81
CA ARG A 167 9.48 -21.10 2.37
C ARG A 167 10.11 -19.74 2.10
N ALA A 168 10.86 -19.63 1.02
CA ALA A 168 11.28 -18.40 0.39
C ALA A 168 10.84 -18.46 -1.08
N LEU A 169 9.84 -17.65 -1.46
CA LEU A 169 9.16 -17.73 -2.76
C LEU A 169 9.30 -16.40 -3.49
N GLN A 170 9.92 -16.42 -4.66
CA GLN A 170 9.91 -15.25 -5.53
C GLN A 170 8.49 -14.94 -5.99
N LEU A 171 8.09 -13.67 -5.91
CA LEU A 171 6.78 -13.22 -6.33
C LEU A 171 6.77 -12.89 -7.83
N PRO A 172 5.68 -13.22 -8.56
CA PRO A 172 5.52 -12.90 -9.97
C PRO A 172 5.08 -11.44 -10.16
N VAL A 173 5.91 -10.51 -9.69
CA VAL A 173 5.62 -9.07 -9.78
C VAL A 173 6.54 -8.39 -10.80
N SER A 174 6.05 -7.31 -11.41
CA SER A 174 6.74 -6.61 -12.48
C SER A 174 7.80 -5.60 -12.00
N ALA A 175 7.84 -5.29 -10.69
CA ALA A 175 8.76 -4.31 -10.12
C ALA A 175 9.02 -4.59 -8.62
N PRO A 176 10.16 -4.13 -8.07
CA PRO A 176 10.52 -4.29 -6.66
C PRO A 176 9.82 -3.22 -5.81
N PHE A 177 8.54 -3.44 -5.50
CA PHE A 177 7.74 -2.47 -4.74
C PHE A 177 8.26 -2.31 -3.30
N HIS A 178 7.99 -1.14 -2.71
CA HIS A 178 8.29 -0.83 -1.29
C HIS A 178 9.77 -0.96 -0.89
N CYS A 179 10.68 -0.60 -1.78
CA CYS A 179 12.12 -0.53 -1.50
C CYS A 179 12.72 0.77 -2.07
N PRO A 180 13.99 1.11 -1.78
CA PRO A 180 14.63 2.34 -2.24
C PRO A 180 14.64 2.54 -3.76
N LEU A 181 14.55 1.46 -4.54
CA LEU A 181 14.44 1.52 -5.99
C LEU A 181 13.15 2.22 -6.48
N MET A 182 12.16 2.38 -5.60
CA MET A 182 10.91 3.10 -5.88
C MET A 182 11.00 4.61 -5.65
N GLN A 183 12.17 5.17 -5.31
CA GLN A 183 12.33 6.60 -5.07
C GLN A 183 11.82 7.48 -6.23
N PRO A 184 12.07 7.16 -7.52
CA PRO A 184 11.51 7.96 -8.62
C PRO A 184 9.98 7.98 -8.64
N ALA A 185 9.34 6.87 -8.25
CA ALA A 185 7.89 6.80 -8.13
C ALA A 185 7.38 7.62 -6.94
N ALA A 186 8.10 7.61 -5.82
CA ALA A 186 7.76 8.41 -4.64
C ALA A 186 7.83 9.91 -4.96
N ASP A 187 8.84 10.36 -5.70
CA ASP A 187 9.00 11.76 -6.11
C ASP A 187 7.84 12.19 -7.04
N ALA A 188 7.50 11.38 -8.03
CA ALA A 188 6.36 11.64 -8.92
C ALA A 188 5.04 11.72 -8.15
N MET A 189 4.83 10.85 -7.17
CA MET A 189 3.63 10.88 -6.32
C MET A 189 3.61 12.09 -5.39
N ALA A 190 4.74 12.52 -4.84
CA ALA A 190 4.82 13.74 -4.03
C ALA A 190 4.40 14.97 -4.84
N GLU A 191 4.87 15.10 -6.08
CA GLU A 191 4.47 16.19 -6.98
C GLU A 191 2.97 16.14 -7.33
N ALA A 192 2.41 14.94 -7.56
CA ALA A 192 1.00 14.78 -7.87
C ALA A 192 0.12 15.12 -6.66
N LEU A 193 0.48 14.64 -5.47
CA LEU A 193 -0.25 14.90 -4.23
C LEU A 193 -0.24 16.38 -3.84
N ALA A 194 0.83 17.12 -4.15
CA ALA A 194 0.91 18.55 -3.93
C ALA A 194 -0.10 19.37 -4.78
N LYS A 195 -0.62 18.78 -5.86
CA LYS A 195 -1.54 19.45 -6.81
C LYS A 195 -3.03 19.10 -6.55
N VAL A 196 -3.31 18.15 -5.68
CA VAL A 196 -4.69 17.74 -5.39
C VAL A 196 -5.20 18.36 -4.09
N THR A 197 -6.50 18.62 -4.02
CA THR A 197 -7.15 19.05 -2.79
C THR A 197 -7.40 17.86 -1.89
N ILE A 198 -6.78 17.85 -0.71
CA ILE A 198 -7.00 16.86 0.33
C ILE A 198 -8.00 17.42 1.32
N ARG A 199 -9.18 16.79 1.43
CA ARG A 199 -10.24 17.19 2.35
C ARG A 199 -10.02 16.57 3.74
N PRO A 200 -10.56 17.17 4.81
CA PRO A 200 -10.54 16.58 6.15
C PRO A 200 -11.17 15.18 6.17
N LEU A 201 -10.58 14.29 6.96
CA LEU A 201 -11.06 12.92 7.14
C LEU A 201 -12.38 12.91 7.94
N ALA A 202 -13.41 12.23 7.42
CA ALA A 202 -14.64 11.96 8.14
C ALA A 202 -14.50 10.85 9.20
N ALA A 203 -13.54 9.93 8.99
CA ALA A 203 -13.19 8.86 9.93
C ALA A 203 -11.66 8.71 10.01
N PRO A 204 -11.07 8.29 11.15
CA PRO A 204 -9.62 8.12 11.28
C PRO A 204 -9.09 7.07 10.31
N VAL A 205 -7.97 7.36 9.65
CA VAL A 205 -7.26 6.41 8.77
C VAL A 205 -5.93 6.04 9.41
N LEU A 206 -5.62 4.73 9.45
CA LEU A 206 -4.30 4.23 9.86
C LEU A 206 -3.36 4.30 8.66
N ALA A 207 -2.25 5.01 8.81
CA ALA A 207 -1.20 5.03 7.80
C ALA A 207 -0.42 3.73 7.79
N SER A 208 -0.02 3.29 6.60
CA SER A 208 0.78 2.07 6.40
C SER A 208 2.23 2.22 6.85
N VAL A 209 2.70 3.45 7.08
CA VAL A 209 4.06 3.76 7.53
C VAL A 209 4.05 4.56 8.83
N PRO A 210 5.10 4.43 9.68
CA PRO A 210 5.23 5.22 10.91
C PRO A 210 5.26 6.72 10.63
N VAL A 211 4.61 7.52 11.48
CA VAL A 211 4.57 9.00 11.37
C VAL A 211 5.96 9.64 11.32
N ALA A 212 6.95 9.03 11.97
CA ALA A 212 8.34 9.50 11.90
C ALA A 212 8.91 9.43 10.48
N THR A 213 8.53 8.42 9.70
CA THR A 213 8.92 8.26 8.29
C THR A 213 8.22 9.29 7.40
N LEU A 214 6.95 9.62 7.71
CA LEU A 214 6.19 10.65 6.99
C LEU A 214 6.78 12.06 7.18
N ARG A 215 7.32 12.37 8.36
CA ARG A 215 7.97 13.67 8.64
C ARG A 215 9.27 13.88 7.84
N ASN A 216 9.96 12.82 7.49
CA ASN A 216 11.20 12.84 6.71
C ASN A 216 10.96 12.72 5.20
N SER A 217 9.77 12.30 4.78
CA SER A 217 9.39 12.33 3.38
C SER A 217 8.93 13.75 3.00
N ARG A 218 9.29 14.21 1.81
CA ARG A 218 8.84 15.50 1.25
C ARG A 218 7.34 15.49 0.85
N LEU A 219 6.52 14.63 1.45
CA LEU A 219 5.07 14.69 1.33
C LEU A 219 4.60 16.05 1.85
N SER A 220 3.71 16.70 1.11
CA SER A 220 3.18 18.01 1.50
C SER A 220 2.72 17.97 2.96
N SER A 221 3.04 19.03 3.71
CA SER A 221 2.69 19.16 5.14
C SER A 221 1.22 18.80 5.42
N ALA A 222 0.30 19.07 4.48
CA ALA A 222 -1.13 18.79 4.60
C ALA A 222 -1.46 17.29 4.62
N ALA A 223 -0.82 16.44 3.81
CA ALA A 223 -1.07 14.99 3.83
C ALA A 223 -0.43 14.35 5.07
N ALA A 224 0.79 14.79 5.43
CA ALA A 224 1.46 14.36 6.65
C ALA A 224 0.71 14.86 7.90
N ASP A 225 0.12 16.06 7.87
CA ASP A 225 -0.64 16.63 8.97
C ASP A 225 -2.02 15.97 9.11
N ALA A 226 -2.71 15.60 8.02
CA ALA A 226 -3.96 14.85 8.08
C ALA A 226 -3.76 13.46 8.70
N VAL A 227 -2.71 12.75 8.31
CA VAL A 227 -2.33 11.45 8.88
C VAL A 227 -1.81 11.62 10.32
N ALA A 228 -0.97 12.63 10.60
CA ALA A 228 -0.44 12.92 11.93
C ALA A 228 -1.55 13.37 12.90
N LEU A 229 -2.55 14.13 12.43
CA LEU A 229 -3.70 14.54 13.23
C LEU A 229 -4.60 13.34 13.57
N SER A 230 -4.79 12.44 12.62
CA SER A 230 -5.51 11.18 12.85
C SER A 230 -4.84 10.33 13.94
N LEU A 231 -3.50 10.22 13.92
CA LEU A 231 -2.72 9.49 14.92
C LEU A 231 -2.60 10.20 16.27
N LYS A 232 -2.51 11.54 16.29
CA LYS A 232 -2.56 12.32 17.55
C LYS A 232 -3.89 12.14 18.27
N ASN A 233 -4.99 12.08 17.55
CA ASN A 233 -6.31 11.81 18.11
C ASN A 233 -6.42 10.38 18.64
N LEU A 234 -5.78 9.41 17.96
CA LEU A 234 -5.67 8.02 18.39
C LEU A 234 -4.93 7.88 19.73
N LEU A 235 -3.79 8.55 19.87
CA LEU A 235 -2.96 8.50 21.09
C LEU A 235 -3.63 9.24 22.27
N ARG A 236 -4.45 10.27 22.01
CA ARG A 236 -5.24 10.96 23.04
C ARG A 236 -6.39 10.10 23.56
N THR A 237 -7.04 9.32 22.70
CA THR A 237 -8.12 8.40 23.13
C THR A 237 -7.59 7.22 23.92
N ARG A 238 -6.38 6.71 23.60
CA ARG A 238 -5.72 5.65 24.39
C ARG A 238 -5.41 6.05 25.84
N LYS A 239 -5.17 7.33 26.13
CA LYS A 239 -4.96 7.81 27.50
C LYS A 239 -6.26 7.92 28.32
N ARG A 240 -7.43 7.87 27.71
CA ARG A 240 -8.74 8.03 28.38
C ARG A 240 -9.61 6.78 28.46
N SER A 241 -9.26 5.68 27.83
CA SER A 241 -10.02 4.43 27.91
C SER A 241 -9.12 3.25 28.19
N ARG A 242 -9.18 2.70 29.40
CA ARG A 242 -9.03 1.26 29.58
C ARG A 242 -10.17 0.65 28.77
N LEU A 243 -9.86 0.22 27.57
CA LEU A 243 -10.81 -0.39 26.65
C LEU A 243 -11.39 -1.66 27.28
N LYS A 244 -12.61 -1.55 27.77
CA LYS A 244 -13.51 -2.70 27.83
C LYS A 244 -13.73 -3.12 26.39
N THR A 245 -13.27 -4.32 26.04
CA THR A 245 -13.46 -4.96 24.74
C THR A 245 -14.95 -5.22 24.54
N SER A 246 -15.63 -4.34 23.81
CA SER A 246 -16.95 -4.61 23.26
C SER A 246 -16.97 -4.19 21.79
N GLY A 247 -16.91 -5.21 20.92
CA GLY A 247 -17.56 -5.21 19.62
C GLY A 247 -17.21 -4.16 18.56
N ALA A 248 -16.04 -3.52 18.58
CA ALA A 248 -15.69 -2.58 17.51
C ALA A 248 -15.22 -3.33 16.26
N SER A 249 -16.03 -3.30 15.20
CA SER A 249 -15.70 -3.87 13.89
C SER A 249 -14.57 -3.08 13.22
N ARG A 250 -13.57 -3.78 12.71
CA ARG A 250 -12.48 -3.23 11.92
C ARG A 250 -12.81 -3.44 10.45
N ILE A 251 -12.85 -2.36 9.67
CA ILE A 251 -13.03 -2.46 8.21
C ILE A 251 -11.67 -2.29 7.56
N PHE A 252 -11.18 -3.35 6.91
CA PHE A 252 -9.98 -3.32 6.09
C PHE A 252 -10.36 -3.18 4.63
N LEU A 253 -9.80 -2.19 3.96
CA LEU A 253 -9.87 -2.04 2.52
C LEU A 253 -8.55 -2.53 1.95
N SER A 254 -8.48 -3.83 1.64
CA SER A 254 -7.27 -4.46 1.13
C SER A 254 -7.03 -4.12 -0.34
N GLY A 255 -5.78 -3.75 -0.65
CA GLY A 255 -5.21 -3.99 -1.96
C GLY A 255 -4.14 -5.07 -1.77
N VAL A 256 -4.22 -6.12 -2.52
CA VAL A 256 -3.25 -7.23 -2.53
C VAL A 256 -1.93 -6.77 -3.12
#